data_5bf6c25fbde6754186a4aae1aefeaff3
#
_entry.id   5bf6c25fbde6754186a4aae1aefeaff3
#
_cell.length_a   1.000
_cell.length_b   1.000
_cell.length_c   1.000
_cell.angle_alpha   90.00
_cell.angle_beta   90.00
_cell.angle_gamma   90.00
#
_symmetry.space_group_name_H-M   'P 1'
#
loop_
_entity.id
_entity.type
_entity.pdbx_description
1 polymer ?
#
loop_
_entity_poly.entity_id
_entity_poly.type
_entity_poly.pdbx_seq_one_letter_code
_entity_poly.pdbx_strand_id
1 'polypeptide(L)'
;YVDSRIELKGLKEHNEVTVKAMCQYSNTGEGLHRSVDPSDGNVYLYTQFEVPDARRVYAVFDQPDLKAVFDFSVLAAKSWIVTSNMPTSSVTDNETVTEEGTLGDHAAETTKLWVFELTPTMSSYLTAICAGPYAEWHTEYANEDGRTVPMAMYCRQALAKAFSKDVDYLFDITKKGFAFYAKTWGV
;
A
#
# COMPACT_ATOMS: atom_id res chain seq x y z
N TYR A 1 24.60 -10.64 3.42
CA TYR A 1 23.28 -11.30 3.54
C TYR A 1 23.50 -12.80 3.61
N VAL A 2 23.21 -13.40 4.74
CA VAL A 2 23.39 -14.84 4.98
C VAL A 2 22.13 -15.34 5.69
N ASP A 3 21.59 -16.48 5.24
CA ASP A 3 20.41 -17.14 5.81
C ASP A 3 19.19 -16.20 5.99
N SER A 4 18.90 -15.40 4.96
CA SER A 4 17.82 -14.41 4.98
C SER A 4 17.96 -13.33 6.06
N ARG A 5 19.21 -13.04 6.48
CA ARG A 5 19.51 -12.06 7.53
C ARG A 5 20.60 -11.06 7.11
N ILE A 6 20.51 -9.86 7.64
CA ILE A 6 21.53 -8.84 7.58
C ILE A 6 22.17 -8.79 8.98
N GLU A 7 23.46 -9.16 9.07
CA GLU A 7 24.19 -9.07 10.32
C GLU A 7 24.68 -7.63 10.51
N LEU A 8 24.31 -7.00 11.62
CA LEU A 8 24.79 -5.68 12.01
C LEU A 8 25.80 -5.83 13.14
N LYS A 9 27.00 -5.24 12.98
CA LYS A 9 28.09 -5.27 13.97
C LYS A 9 28.40 -3.87 14.47
N GLY A 10 28.89 -3.78 15.70
CA GLY A 10 29.34 -2.52 16.29
C GLY A 10 28.20 -1.54 16.59
N LEU A 11 26.98 -2.06 16.83
CA LEU A 11 25.85 -1.22 17.20
C LEU A 11 26.10 -0.48 18.51
N LYS A 12 25.58 0.76 18.57
CA LYS A 12 25.53 1.62 19.76
C LYS A 12 24.13 1.59 20.34
N GLU A 13 23.88 2.37 21.39
CA GLU A 13 22.54 2.56 21.94
C GLU A 13 21.56 3.16 20.91
N HIS A 14 22.04 4.11 20.10
CA HIS A 14 21.31 4.71 18.99
C HIS A 14 22.08 4.51 17.69
N ASN A 15 21.39 4.04 16.66
CA ASN A 15 21.98 3.75 15.36
C ASN A 15 21.04 4.23 14.25
N GLU A 16 21.66 4.63 13.15
CA GLU A 16 20.98 4.83 11.87
C GLU A 16 21.57 3.85 10.86
N VAL A 17 20.70 3.10 10.17
CA VAL A 17 21.12 2.10 9.18
C VAL A 17 20.38 2.33 7.89
N THR A 18 21.13 2.54 6.79
CA THR A 18 20.57 2.64 5.44
C THR A 18 20.82 1.35 4.70
N VAL A 19 19.76 0.76 4.17
CA VAL A 19 19.82 -0.42 3.29
C VAL A 19 19.28 -0.03 1.91
N LYS A 20 20.10 -0.23 0.86
CA LYS A 20 19.67 -0.12 -0.54
C LYS A 20 19.66 -1.52 -1.14
N ALA A 21 18.53 -1.92 -1.68
CA ALA A 21 18.37 -3.25 -2.25
C ALA A 21 17.44 -3.22 -3.46
N MET A 22 17.66 -4.13 -4.41
CA MET A 22 16.68 -4.50 -5.41
C MET A 22 15.95 -5.74 -4.92
N CYS A 23 14.62 -5.63 -4.77
CA CYS A 23 13.76 -6.73 -4.36
C CYS A 23 12.94 -7.21 -5.55
N GLN A 24 12.77 -8.54 -5.66
CA GLN A 24 11.99 -9.12 -6.73
C GLN A 24 10.49 -9.05 -6.42
N TYR A 25 9.68 -8.77 -7.43
CA TYR A 25 8.25 -8.95 -7.33
C TYR A 25 7.90 -10.43 -7.13
N SER A 26 6.85 -10.66 -6.38
CA SER A 26 6.22 -11.97 -6.24
C SER A 26 5.10 -12.14 -7.27
N ASN A 27 4.79 -13.37 -7.62
CA ASN A 27 3.61 -13.77 -8.38
C ASN A 27 2.78 -14.84 -7.66
N THR A 28 3.08 -15.10 -6.38
CA THR A 28 2.43 -16.11 -5.54
C THR A 28 1.41 -15.54 -4.56
N GLY A 29 1.23 -14.21 -4.53
CA GLY A 29 0.32 -13.53 -3.61
C GLY A 29 0.97 -13.05 -2.30
N GLU A 30 2.27 -13.33 -2.09
CA GLU A 30 3.05 -12.97 -0.92
C GLU A 30 4.05 -11.86 -1.25
N GLY A 31 4.52 -11.11 -0.24
CA GLY A 31 5.46 -10.01 -0.46
C GLY A 31 4.83 -8.88 -1.27
N LEU A 32 5.54 -8.29 -2.22
CA LEU A 32 4.99 -7.35 -3.20
C LEU A 32 4.59 -8.12 -4.46
N HIS A 33 3.33 -8.48 -4.53
CA HIS A 33 2.76 -9.22 -5.64
C HIS A 33 2.57 -8.31 -6.86
N ARG A 34 3.03 -8.78 -8.02
CA ARG A 34 2.83 -8.12 -9.32
C ARG A 34 1.95 -9.00 -10.21
N SER A 35 0.84 -8.46 -10.64
CA SER A 35 -0.04 -9.11 -11.62
C SER A 35 -0.21 -8.23 -12.86
N VAL A 36 -0.33 -8.87 -14.01
CA VAL A 36 -0.74 -8.23 -15.26
C VAL A 36 -2.16 -8.67 -15.55
N ASP A 37 -3.08 -7.73 -15.69
CA ASP A 37 -4.47 -8.04 -16.03
C ASP A 37 -4.56 -8.44 -17.51
N PRO A 38 -4.98 -9.68 -17.82
CA PRO A 38 -5.04 -10.14 -19.21
C PRO A 38 -6.11 -9.42 -20.05
N SER A 39 -7.02 -8.66 -19.41
CA SER A 39 -8.11 -7.95 -20.10
C SER A 39 -7.65 -6.62 -20.71
N ASP A 40 -6.66 -5.96 -20.11
CA ASP A 40 -6.23 -4.61 -20.51
C ASP A 40 -4.71 -4.41 -20.51
N GLY A 41 -3.91 -5.45 -20.16
CA GLY A 41 -2.44 -5.40 -20.07
C GLY A 41 -1.89 -4.57 -18.91
N ASN A 42 -2.75 -4.00 -18.06
CA ASN A 42 -2.32 -3.18 -16.94
C ASN A 42 -1.64 -3.99 -15.84
N VAL A 43 -0.64 -3.35 -15.21
CA VAL A 43 0.06 -3.91 -14.04
C VAL A 43 -0.55 -3.39 -12.76
N TYR A 44 -0.76 -4.30 -11.82
CA TYR A 44 -1.25 -4.01 -10.48
C TYR A 44 -0.32 -4.62 -9.45
N LEU A 45 0.05 -3.83 -8.45
CA LEU A 45 0.88 -4.24 -7.32
C LEU A 45 0.08 -4.17 -6.04
N TYR A 46 0.27 -5.15 -5.16
CA TYR A 46 -0.18 -5.09 -3.78
C TYR A 46 0.75 -5.90 -2.87
N THR A 47 0.85 -5.48 -1.64
CA THR A 47 1.62 -6.19 -0.62
C THR A 47 0.73 -7.15 0.16
N GLN A 48 1.30 -8.31 0.52
CA GLN A 48 0.77 -9.22 1.50
C GLN A 48 1.95 -9.70 2.36
N PHE A 49 1.95 -9.33 3.64
CA PHE A 49 3.10 -9.50 4.52
C PHE A 49 2.81 -10.37 5.74
N GLU A 50 1.69 -11.09 5.76
CA GLU A 50 1.40 -11.97 6.87
C GLU A 50 2.59 -12.90 7.13
N VAL A 51 2.97 -12.91 8.35
CA VAL A 51 4.26 -13.18 8.94
C VAL A 51 4.96 -14.44 8.39
N PRO A 52 6.20 -14.29 7.86
CA PRO A 52 7.09 -13.12 7.87
C PRO A 52 7.49 -12.68 6.44
N ASP A 53 6.70 -11.91 5.73
CA ASP A 53 6.92 -11.58 4.32
C ASP A 53 7.26 -10.11 4.03
N ALA A 54 7.22 -9.19 5.01
CA ALA A 54 7.70 -7.81 4.84
C ALA A 54 9.20 -7.77 4.46
N ARG A 55 9.99 -8.68 4.99
CA ARG A 55 11.42 -8.86 4.68
C ARG A 55 11.73 -9.20 3.22
N ARG A 56 10.73 -9.58 2.43
CA ARG A 56 10.88 -9.81 0.97
C ARG A 56 10.94 -8.50 0.21
N VAL A 57 10.47 -7.40 0.80
CA VAL A 57 10.32 -6.10 0.13
C VAL A 57 11.25 -5.04 0.69
N TYR A 58 11.51 -5.03 2.00
CA TYR A 58 12.45 -4.10 2.63
C TYR A 58 13.13 -4.72 3.85
N ALA A 59 14.27 -4.15 4.25
CA ALA A 59 14.99 -4.57 5.44
C ALA A 59 14.20 -4.18 6.69
N VAL A 60 13.89 -5.14 7.54
CA VAL A 60 13.02 -4.97 8.70
C VAL A 60 13.30 -6.04 9.75
N PHE A 61 12.99 -5.74 11.01
CA PHE A 61 12.82 -6.76 12.04
C PHE A 61 11.43 -7.38 11.90
N ASP A 62 11.34 -8.43 11.07
CA ASP A 62 10.06 -9.02 10.68
C ASP A 62 9.53 -10.00 11.72
N GLN A 63 9.22 -9.44 12.88
CA GLN A 63 8.69 -10.12 14.06
C GLN A 63 7.56 -9.27 14.66
N PRO A 64 6.35 -9.84 14.90
CA PRO A 64 5.15 -9.07 15.22
C PRO A 64 5.23 -8.18 16.45
N ASP A 65 6.01 -8.55 17.46
CA ASP A 65 6.20 -7.78 18.71
C ASP A 65 7.27 -6.69 18.58
N LEU A 66 8.13 -6.74 17.55
CA LEU A 66 9.09 -5.68 17.23
C LEU A 66 8.44 -4.59 16.39
N LYS A 67 7.60 -3.80 17.04
CA LYS A 67 6.81 -2.76 16.39
C LYS A 67 7.64 -1.50 16.12
N ALA A 68 7.29 -0.80 15.04
CA ALA A 68 7.92 0.45 14.64
C ALA A 68 6.90 1.45 14.09
N VAL A 69 7.31 2.70 13.97
CA VAL A 69 6.66 3.70 13.12
C VAL A 69 7.25 3.57 11.73
N PHE A 70 6.40 3.61 10.72
CA PHE A 70 6.81 3.55 9.31
C PHE A 70 6.52 4.88 8.62
N ASP A 71 7.50 5.31 7.82
CA ASP A 71 7.44 6.48 6.96
C ASP A 71 7.62 6.02 5.52
N PHE A 72 6.54 6.03 4.74
CA PHE A 72 6.56 5.53 3.37
C PHE A 72 6.60 6.66 2.35
N SER A 73 7.52 6.50 1.37
CA SER A 73 7.50 7.25 0.13
C SER A 73 7.62 6.28 -1.04
N VAL A 74 6.80 6.47 -2.04
CA VAL A 74 6.73 5.57 -3.21
C VAL A 74 6.88 6.36 -4.49
N LEU A 75 7.88 6.02 -5.29
CA LEU A 75 8.03 6.52 -6.65
C LEU A 75 7.36 5.52 -7.59
N ALA A 76 6.32 5.96 -8.28
CA ALA A 76 5.53 5.10 -9.16
C ALA A 76 5.20 5.80 -10.49
N ALA A 77 4.76 5.05 -11.49
CA ALA A 77 4.33 5.56 -12.77
C ALA A 77 3.28 6.67 -12.63
N LYS A 78 3.34 7.70 -13.46
CA LYS A 78 2.48 8.90 -13.36
C LYS A 78 0.99 8.56 -13.48
N SER A 79 0.64 7.54 -14.25
CA SER A 79 -0.73 7.05 -14.44
C SER A 79 -1.25 6.21 -13.27
N TRP A 80 -0.36 5.81 -12.35
CA TRP A 80 -0.73 4.95 -11.24
C TRP A 80 -1.27 5.74 -10.05
N ILE A 81 -2.16 5.11 -9.30
CA ILE A 81 -2.57 5.48 -7.96
C ILE A 81 -1.76 4.62 -6.99
N VAL A 82 -1.26 5.26 -5.94
CA VAL A 82 -0.59 4.56 -4.83
C VAL A 82 -1.37 4.79 -3.55
N THR A 83 -1.61 3.74 -2.80
CA THR A 83 -2.21 3.81 -1.47
C THR A 83 -1.40 3.00 -0.47
N SER A 84 -1.43 3.42 0.79
CA SER A 84 -0.72 2.80 1.90
C SER A 84 -1.58 2.87 3.16
N ASN A 85 -0.99 2.54 4.32
CA ASN A 85 -1.70 2.52 5.61
C ASN A 85 -2.22 3.89 6.05
N MET A 86 -1.55 4.98 5.66
CA MET A 86 -1.85 6.33 6.10
C MET A 86 -2.29 7.21 4.92
N PRO A 87 -2.98 8.31 5.19
CA PRO A 87 -3.31 9.30 4.16
C PRO A 87 -2.07 9.79 3.43
N THR A 88 -2.24 10.14 2.15
CA THR A 88 -1.21 10.79 1.35
C THR A 88 -1.01 12.22 1.83
N SER A 89 0.21 12.59 2.23
CA SER A 89 0.57 13.95 2.63
C SER A 89 0.93 14.82 1.42
N SER A 90 1.57 14.23 0.39
CA SER A 90 1.87 14.93 -0.86
C SER A 90 2.06 13.99 -2.03
N VAL A 91 1.79 14.50 -3.24
CA VAL A 91 2.10 13.86 -4.52
C VAL A 91 2.77 14.89 -5.41
N THR A 92 3.97 14.59 -5.90
CA THR A 92 4.75 15.49 -6.74
C THR A 92 5.21 14.80 -8.02
N ASP A 93 5.16 15.51 -9.15
CA ASP A 93 5.72 15.03 -10.40
C ASP A 93 7.25 14.85 -10.27
N ASN A 94 7.78 13.82 -10.91
CA ASN A 94 9.19 13.49 -10.91
C ASN A 94 9.65 13.21 -12.36
N GLU A 95 10.88 13.61 -12.70
CA GLU A 95 11.44 13.47 -14.04
C GLU A 95 11.95 12.05 -14.34
N THR A 96 12.09 11.19 -13.33
CA THR A 96 12.46 9.79 -13.54
C THR A 96 11.41 9.09 -14.39
N VAL A 97 11.86 8.28 -15.34
CA VAL A 97 11.02 7.50 -16.24
C VAL A 97 11.01 6.04 -15.77
N THR A 98 9.87 5.37 -15.90
CA THR A 98 9.77 3.93 -15.60
C THR A 98 10.62 3.13 -16.59
N GLU A 99 11.18 2.01 -16.13
CA GLU A 99 11.89 1.10 -17.01
C GLU A 99 10.93 0.39 -17.97
N GLU A 100 11.43 -0.03 -19.13
CA GLU A 100 10.66 -0.80 -20.10
C GLU A 100 10.10 -2.08 -19.49
N GLY A 101 8.84 -2.39 -19.81
CA GLY A 101 8.13 -3.56 -19.27
C GLY A 101 7.64 -3.43 -17.83
N THR A 102 7.95 -2.34 -17.13
CA THR A 102 7.43 -2.10 -15.76
C THR A 102 5.90 -2.02 -15.75
N LEU A 103 5.32 -1.38 -16.76
CA LEU A 103 3.88 -1.15 -16.90
C LEU A 103 3.14 -2.23 -17.71
N GLY A 104 3.75 -3.39 -17.91
CA GLY A 104 3.23 -4.43 -18.79
C GLY A 104 3.44 -4.06 -20.27
N ASP A 105 2.38 -4.07 -21.07
CA ASP A 105 2.42 -3.76 -22.51
C ASP A 105 2.38 -2.25 -22.80
N HIS A 106 2.32 -1.40 -21.77
CA HIS A 106 2.28 0.05 -21.91
C HIS A 106 3.67 0.66 -22.02
N ALA A 107 3.76 1.80 -22.72
CA ALA A 107 5.02 2.53 -22.86
C ALA A 107 5.51 3.06 -21.50
N ALA A 108 6.83 3.18 -21.37
CA ALA A 108 7.43 3.85 -20.23
C ALA A 108 6.93 5.29 -20.11
N GLU A 109 6.73 5.76 -18.87
CA GLU A 109 6.25 7.11 -18.57
C GLU A 109 7.00 7.76 -17.41
N THR A 110 6.85 9.07 -17.27
CA THR A 110 7.36 9.80 -16.09
C THR A 110 6.69 9.30 -14.81
N THR A 111 7.31 9.59 -13.68
CA THR A 111 6.86 9.09 -12.37
C THR A 111 6.29 10.20 -11.50
N LYS A 112 5.61 9.81 -10.44
CA LYS A 112 5.22 10.65 -9.30
C LYS A 112 5.80 10.10 -8.02
N LEU A 113 6.22 10.99 -7.14
CA LEU A 113 6.58 10.66 -5.77
C LEU A 113 5.36 10.86 -4.87
N TRP A 114 4.93 9.78 -4.25
CA TRP A 114 3.88 9.73 -3.24
C TRP A 114 4.53 9.71 -1.86
N VAL A 115 4.14 10.61 -0.98
CA VAL A 115 4.60 10.66 0.41
C VAL A 115 3.39 10.49 1.31
N PHE A 116 3.48 9.62 2.30
CA PHE A 116 2.39 9.32 3.23
C PHE A 116 2.66 9.91 4.61
N GLU A 117 1.63 10.06 5.42
CA GLU A 117 1.78 10.41 6.84
C GLU A 117 2.42 9.24 7.61
N LEU A 118 3.05 9.57 8.74
CA LEU A 118 3.65 8.57 9.62
C LEU A 118 2.60 7.62 10.18
N THR A 119 2.92 6.32 10.22
CA THR A 119 2.03 5.35 10.86
C THR A 119 2.07 5.48 12.37
N PRO A 120 1.03 5.03 13.07
CA PRO A 120 1.16 4.63 14.47
C PRO A 120 2.23 3.55 14.64
N THR A 121 2.68 3.30 15.85
CA THR A 121 3.55 2.15 16.16
C THR A 121 2.81 0.85 15.89
N MET A 122 3.26 0.09 14.91
CA MET A 122 2.59 -1.14 14.46
C MET A 122 3.59 -2.22 14.02
N SER A 123 3.09 -3.44 13.88
CA SER A 123 3.89 -4.57 13.41
C SER A 123 4.15 -4.46 11.90
N SER A 124 5.31 -4.94 11.43
CA SER A 124 5.72 -4.90 10.02
C SER A 124 4.71 -5.57 9.07
N TYR A 125 4.11 -6.68 9.48
CA TYR A 125 3.16 -7.41 8.64
C TYR A 125 1.86 -6.64 8.34
N LEU A 126 1.57 -5.59 9.10
CA LEU A 126 0.41 -4.71 8.88
C LEU A 126 0.67 -3.63 7.82
N THR A 127 1.94 -3.43 7.45
CA THR A 127 2.26 -2.42 6.43
C THR A 127 1.73 -2.84 5.06
N ALA A 128 1.21 -1.87 4.31
CA ALA A 128 0.60 -2.12 3.02
C ALA A 128 0.98 -1.06 1.99
N ILE A 129 1.22 -1.48 0.78
CA ILE A 129 1.36 -0.63 -0.40
C ILE A 129 0.60 -1.30 -1.53
N CYS A 130 -0.32 -0.56 -2.15
CA CYS A 130 -0.96 -0.95 -3.39
C CYS A 130 -0.64 0.11 -4.44
N ALA A 131 -0.28 -0.31 -5.66
CA ALA A 131 0.06 0.61 -6.74
C ALA A 131 -0.42 0.06 -8.08
N GLY A 132 -0.98 0.93 -8.93
CA GLY A 132 -1.48 0.56 -10.24
C GLY A 132 -2.48 1.57 -10.78
N PRO A 133 -2.93 1.41 -12.03
CA PRO A 133 -3.95 2.28 -12.62
C PRO A 133 -5.35 1.88 -12.14
N TYR A 134 -5.59 1.97 -10.83
CA TYR A 134 -6.88 1.64 -10.23
C TYR A 134 -7.97 2.65 -10.61
N ALA A 135 -9.21 2.18 -10.72
CA ALA A 135 -10.38 3.03 -10.60
C ALA A 135 -10.69 3.23 -9.11
N GLU A 136 -11.13 4.44 -8.74
CA GLU A 136 -11.34 4.81 -7.34
C GLU A 136 -12.66 5.53 -7.12
N TRP A 137 -13.25 5.33 -5.93
CA TRP A 137 -14.43 6.01 -5.42
C TRP A 137 -14.20 6.41 -3.98
N HIS A 138 -14.67 7.59 -3.61
CA HIS A 138 -14.47 8.17 -2.29
C HIS A 138 -15.78 8.54 -1.62
N THR A 139 -15.82 8.43 -0.31
CA THR A 139 -16.89 8.93 0.55
C THR A 139 -16.34 9.20 1.95
N GLU A 140 -17.22 9.63 2.85
CA GLU A 140 -16.90 9.86 4.24
C GLU A 140 -17.94 9.21 5.14
N TYR A 141 -17.54 8.81 6.31
CA TYR A 141 -18.40 8.41 7.42
C TYR A 141 -18.23 9.38 8.57
N ALA A 142 -19.30 10.09 8.95
CA ALA A 142 -19.32 10.91 10.15
C ALA A 142 -19.69 10.03 11.35
N ASN A 143 -18.75 9.87 12.28
CA ASN A 143 -18.98 9.13 13.51
C ASN A 143 -19.80 9.97 14.51
N GLU A 144 -20.50 9.35 15.44
CA GLU A 144 -21.31 10.01 16.47
C GLU A 144 -20.47 10.92 17.40
N ASP A 145 -19.19 10.65 17.54
CA ASP A 145 -18.26 11.51 18.32
C ASP A 145 -17.75 12.75 17.56
N GLY A 146 -18.24 12.99 16.35
CA GLY A 146 -17.90 14.12 15.49
C GLY A 146 -16.64 13.91 14.63
N ARG A 147 -15.97 12.78 14.72
CA ARG A 147 -14.86 12.43 13.80
C ARG A 147 -15.39 12.04 12.42
N THR A 148 -14.70 12.47 11.39
CA THR A 148 -14.96 12.06 10.02
C THR A 148 -13.91 11.03 9.59
N VAL A 149 -14.37 9.88 9.11
CA VAL A 149 -13.53 8.80 8.59
C VAL A 149 -13.59 8.82 7.06
N PRO A 150 -12.49 9.18 6.38
CA PRO A 150 -12.45 9.08 4.93
C PRO A 150 -12.47 7.61 4.50
N MET A 151 -13.21 7.33 3.45
CA MET A 151 -13.36 5.97 2.91
C MET A 151 -13.10 5.97 1.42
N ALA A 152 -12.40 4.96 0.94
CA ALA A 152 -12.15 4.76 -0.48
C ALA A 152 -12.35 3.29 -0.88
N MET A 153 -12.74 3.10 -2.12
CA MET A 153 -12.78 1.78 -2.76
C MET A 153 -12.01 1.84 -4.06
N TYR A 154 -11.27 0.78 -4.32
CA TYR A 154 -10.44 0.65 -5.51
C TYR A 154 -10.74 -0.67 -6.21
N CYS A 155 -10.71 -0.65 -7.53
CA CYS A 155 -10.71 -1.88 -8.30
C CYS A 155 -9.87 -1.71 -9.58
N ARG A 156 -9.51 -2.83 -10.22
CA ARG A 156 -8.83 -2.81 -11.52
C ARG A 156 -9.72 -2.14 -12.57
N GLN A 157 -9.12 -1.43 -13.52
CA GLN A 157 -9.84 -0.68 -14.55
C GLN A 157 -10.84 -1.54 -15.34
N ALA A 158 -10.44 -2.78 -15.68
CA ALA A 158 -11.31 -3.71 -16.39
C ALA A 158 -12.63 -4.02 -15.66
N LEU A 159 -12.67 -3.85 -14.33
CA LEU A 159 -13.84 -4.09 -13.49
C LEU A 159 -14.63 -2.81 -13.18
N ALA A 160 -14.10 -1.62 -13.47
CA ALA A 160 -14.67 -0.34 -13.04
C ALA A 160 -16.15 -0.18 -13.40
N LYS A 161 -16.52 -0.52 -14.65
CA LYS A 161 -17.93 -0.43 -15.14
C LYS A 161 -18.89 -1.36 -14.40
N ALA A 162 -18.44 -2.55 -14.01
CA ALA A 162 -19.26 -3.49 -13.24
C ALA A 162 -19.36 -3.05 -11.79
N PHE A 163 -18.21 -2.75 -11.19
CA PHE A 163 -18.07 -2.38 -9.78
C PHE A 163 -18.80 -1.08 -9.44
N SER A 164 -18.84 -0.09 -10.36
CA SER A 164 -19.53 1.19 -10.13
C SER A 164 -21.02 1.06 -9.79
N LYS A 165 -21.65 -0.07 -10.13
CA LYS A 165 -23.07 -0.31 -9.82
C LYS A 165 -23.28 -0.68 -8.35
N ASP A 166 -22.26 -1.19 -7.68
CA ASP A 166 -22.34 -1.74 -6.32
C ASP A 166 -21.68 -0.81 -5.29
N VAL A 167 -20.94 0.21 -5.72
CA VAL A 167 -20.14 1.11 -4.87
C VAL A 167 -20.99 1.77 -3.78
N ASP A 168 -22.14 2.34 -4.14
CA ASP A 168 -23.01 3.03 -3.17
C ASP A 168 -23.54 2.06 -2.12
N TYR A 169 -23.93 0.86 -2.54
CA TYR A 169 -24.38 -0.20 -1.62
C TYR A 169 -23.24 -0.65 -0.67
N LEU A 170 -22.06 -0.84 -1.21
CA LEU A 170 -20.89 -1.26 -0.41
C LEU A 170 -20.48 -0.18 0.60
N PHE A 171 -20.49 1.09 0.22
CA PHE A 171 -20.28 2.18 1.16
C PHE A 171 -21.37 2.25 2.22
N ASP A 172 -22.63 2.12 1.84
CA ASP A 172 -23.74 2.15 2.79
C ASP A 172 -23.65 1.01 3.83
N ILE A 173 -23.41 -0.23 3.38
CA ILE A 173 -23.30 -1.35 4.30
C ILE A 173 -22.09 -1.23 5.23
N THR A 174 -20.97 -0.67 4.75
CA THR A 174 -19.79 -0.41 5.57
C THR A 174 -20.06 0.65 6.64
N LYS A 175 -20.73 1.75 6.28
CA LYS A 175 -21.14 2.80 7.24
C LYS A 175 -22.10 2.24 8.30
N LYS A 176 -23.04 1.41 7.92
CA LYS A 176 -23.93 0.69 8.86
C LYS A 176 -23.12 -0.23 9.79
N GLY A 177 -22.08 -0.89 9.27
CA GLY A 177 -21.15 -1.69 10.07
C GLY A 177 -20.43 -0.85 11.13
N PHE A 178 -19.89 0.30 10.78
CA PHE A 178 -19.26 1.22 11.74
C PHE A 178 -20.23 1.63 12.85
N ALA A 179 -21.44 2.07 12.50
CA ALA A 179 -22.46 2.45 13.47
C ALA A 179 -22.85 1.27 14.41
N PHE A 180 -22.95 0.06 13.85
CA PHE A 180 -23.25 -1.14 14.64
C PHE A 180 -22.13 -1.46 15.64
N TYR A 181 -20.88 -1.42 15.20
CA TYR A 181 -19.72 -1.71 16.04
C TYR A 181 -19.52 -0.65 17.13
N ALA A 182 -19.65 0.62 16.78
CA ALA A 182 -19.59 1.72 17.74
C ALA A 182 -20.65 1.56 18.85
N LYS A 183 -21.89 1.23 18.48
CA LYS A 183 -22.97 0.98 19.44
C LYS A 183 -22.74 -0.26 20.31
N THR A 184 -22.16 -1.32 19.73
CA THR A 184 -22.07 -2.63 20.40
C THR A 184 -20.84 -2.72 21.31
N TRP A 185 -19.71 -2.15 20.90
CA TRP A 185 -18.43 -2.26 21.59
C TRP A 185 -17.80 -0.93 22.01
N GLY A 186 -18.38 0.20 21.63
CA GLY A 186 -17.90 1.52 22.03
C GLY A 186 -16.59 1.93 21.34
N VAL A 187 -16.35 1.48 20.11
CA VAL A 187 -15.13 1.75 19.33
C VAL A 187 -15.41 2.64 18.12
#